data_e2ffba9ddc10326800108aba4c94d85e
#
_entry.id   e2ffba9ddc10326800108aba4c94d85e
#
_cell.length_a   1.000
_cell.length_b   1.000
_cell.length_c   1.000
_cell.angle_alpha   90.00
_cell.angle_beta   90.00
_cell.angle_gamma   90.00
#
_symmetry.space_group_name_H-M   'P 1'
#
loop_
_entity.id
_entity.type
_entity.pdbx_description
1 polymer ?
#
loop_
_entity_poly.entity_id
_entity_poly.type
_entity_poly.pdbx_seq_one_letter_code
_entity_poly.pdbx_strand_id
1 'polypeptide(L)'
;MWAVNKRAMWMVLGAFFVLGVGLVVAGVTSPEGATTDDGTSLRSVYFVMGAIFALAPLVILGFVTLSNARGAAFARAGIDAKGVILSAEQTGTYVNDLPQIAFRIRVERSDQPPYEVEHRAVVSLMSIATLQPGTVLDIKVSPQNPNKIQLP
;
A
#
# COMPACT_ATOMS: atom_id res chain seq x y z
N MET A 1 -4.54 -9.53 6.25
CA MET A 1 -3.54 -9.41 5.16
C MET A 1 -4.14 -10.06 3.92
N TRP A 2 -4.59 -9.30 2.94
CA TRP A 2 -5.12 -9.83 1.68
C TRP A 2 -3.97 -10.54 0.97
N ALA A 3 -4.01 -11.85 0.91
CA ALA A 3 -3.12 -12.61 0.05
C ALA A 3 -3.57 -12.37 -1.40
N VAL A 4 -3.18 -11.24 -1.97
CA VAL A 4 -3.33 -11.04 -3.42
C VAL A 4 -2.63 -12.22 -4.07
N ASN A 5 -3.40 -13.03 -4.80
CA ASN A 5 -2.83 -14.13 -5.54
C ASN A 5 -1.80 -13.55 -6.52
N LYS A 6 -0.53 -13.70 -6.20
CA LYS A 6 0.58 -13.15 -6.98
C LYS A 6 0.48 -13.54 -8.44
N ARG A 7 0.01 -14.76 -8.74
CA ARG A 7 -0.18 -15.24 -10.12
C ARG A 7 -1.27 -14.44 -10.83
N ALA A 8 -2.41 -14.22 -10.17
CA ALA A 8 -3.50 -13.40 -10.74
C ALA A 8 -3.05 -11.97 -10.98
N MET A 9 -2.33 -11.36 -10.06
CA MET A 9 -1.78 -10.02 -10.21
C MET A 9 -0.85 -9.92 -11.42
N TRP A 10 0.08 -10.87 -11.59
CA TRP A 10 1.00 -10.89 -12.74
C TRP A 10 0.28 -11.12 -14.07
N MET A 11 -0.78 -11.95 -14.08
CA MET A 11 -1.60 -12.16 -15.28
C MET A 11 -2.33 -10.87 -15.68
N VAL A 12 -2.93 -10.15 -14.73
CA VAL A 12 -3.63 -8.89 -14.99
C VAL A 12 -2.64 -7.83 -15.50
N LEU A 13 -1.51 -7.62 -14.82
CA LEU A 13 -0.50 -6.64 -15.23
C LEU A 13 0.07 -6.97 -16.62
N GLY A 14 0.31 -8.25 -16.90
CA GLY A 14 0.76 -8.72 -18.21
C GLY A 14 -0.28 -8.49 -19.31
N ALA A 15 -1.56 -8.74 -19.04
CA ALA A 15 -2.64 -8.50 -19.99
C ALA A 15 -2.76 -7.00 -20.33
N PHE A 16 -2.68 -6.10 -19.35
CA PHE A 16 -2.67 -4.65 -19.57
C PHE A 16 -1.46 -4.22 -20.42
N PHE A 17 -0.30 -4.75 -20.14
CA PHE A 17 0.91 -4.44 -20.91
C PHE A 17 0.78 -4.87 -22.37
N VAL A 18 0.34 -6.11 -22.63
CA VAL A 18 0.11 -6.63 -23.98
C VAL A 18 -0.93 -5.80 -24.73
N LEU A 19 -2.05 -5.43 -24.06
CA LEU A 19 -3.05 -4.55 -24.62
C LEU A 19 -2.47 -3.19 -25.00
N GLY A 20 -1.66 -2.61 -24.13
CA GLY A 20 -0.99 -1.32 -24.38
C GLY A 20 -0.07 -1.36 -25.59
N VAL A 21 0.75 -2.41 -25.70
CA VAL A 21 1.62 -2.61 -26.87
C VAL A 21 0.79 -2.82 -28.13
N GLY A 22 -0.28 -3.61 -28.08
CA GLY A 22 -1.20 -3.82 -29.20
C GLY A 22 -1.83 -2.52 -29.71
N LEU A 23 -2.24 -1.64 -28.80
CA LEU A 23 -2.78 -0.32 -29.15
C LEU A 23 -1.72 0.58 -29.81
N VAL A 24 -0.49 0.59 -29.33
CA VAL A 24 0.61 1.33 -29.96
C VAL A 24 0.85 0.83 -31.38
N VAL A 25 0.89 -0.49 -31.58
CA VAL A 25 1.02 -1.09 -32.93
C VAL A 25 -0.15 -0.69 -33.82
N ALA A 26 -1.39 -0.74 -33.31
CA ALA A 26 -2.56 -0.28 -34.05
C ALA A 26 -2.46 1.20 -34.46
N GLY A 27 -1.92 2.05 -33.57
CA GLY A 27 -1.66 3.46 -33.88
C GLY A 27 -0.64 3.65 -35.02
N VAL A 28 0.44 2.84 -35.03
CA VAL A 28 1.44 2.89 -36.11
C VAL A 28 0.86 2.45 -37.45
N THR A 29 0.00 1.41 -37.46
CA THR A 29 -0.60 0.84 -38.66
C THR A 29 -1.88 1.53 -39.12
N SER A 30 -2.41 2.49 -38.33
CA SER A 30 -3.62 3.24 -38.69
C SER A 30 -3.39 4.10 -39.94
N PRO A 31 -4.38 4.17 -40.85
CA PRO A 31 -4.32 5.02 -42.04
C PRO A 31 -4.12 6.49 -41.67
N GLU A 32 -3.31 7.20 -42.51
CA GLU A 32 -3.14 8.64 -42.31
C GLU A 32 -4.45 9.37 -42.62
N GLY A 33 -4.84 10.31 -41.73
CA GLY A 33 -6.08 11.05 -41.85
C GLY A 33 -7.33 10.38 -41.27
N ALA A 34 -7.23 9.17 -40.73
CA ALA A 34 -8.34 8.56 -40.01
C ALA A 34 -8.63 9.33 -38.70
N THR A 35 -9.90 9.73 -38.53
CA THR A 35 -10.38 10.48 -37.36
C THR A 35 -11.54 9.78 -36.68
N THR A 36 -11.74 10.10 -35.41
CA THR A 36 -12.94 9.76 -34.63
C THR A 36 -14.10 10.69 -35.00
N ASP A 37 -15.32 10.41 -34.56
CA ASP A 37 -16.52 11.20 -34.85
C ASP A 37 -16.40 12.67 -34.38
N ASP A 38 -15.57 12.93 -33.36
CA ASP A 38 -15.26 14.25 -32.83
C ASP A 38 -14.09 14.96 -33.54
N GLY A 39 -13.54 14.36 -34.61
CA GLY A 39 -12.43 14.91 -35.38
C GLY A 39 -11.04 14.65 -34.82
N THR A 40 -10.92 13.92 -33.70
CA THR A 40 -9.61 13.58 -33.12
C THR A 40 -8.91 12.51 -33.96
N SER A 41 -7.60 12.65 -34.21
CA SER A 41 -6.83 11.66 -34.94
C SER A 41 -6.85 10.31 -34.24
N LEU A 42 -7.31 9.25 -34.91
CA LEU A 42 -7.30 7.88 -34.41
C LEU A 42 -5.89 7.44 -33.97
N ARG A 43 -4.89 7.85 -34.69
CA ARG A 43 -3.48 7.57 -34.36
C ARG A 43 -3.11 8.11 -32.99
N SER A 44 -3.50 9.35 -32.69
CA SER A 44 -3.26 9.99 -31.39
C SER A 44 -3.99 9.26 -30.25
N VAL A 45 -5.24 8.86 -30.49
CA VAL A 45 -6.02 8.10 -29.50
C VAL A 45 -5.33 6.77 -29.16
N TYR A 46 -4.91 6.02 -30.17
CA TYR A 46 -4.22 4.75 -29.96
C TYR A 46 -2.89 4.91 -29.21
N PHE A 47 -2.10 5.95 -29.53
CA PHE A 47 -0.85 6.20 -28.82
C PHE A 47 -1.07 6.58 -27.36
N VAL A 48 -2.02 7.48 -27.08
CA VAL A 48 -2.32 7.90 -25.70
C VAL A 48 -2.84 6.72 -24.89
N MET A 49 -3.82 6.00 -25.41
CA MET A 49 -4.37 4.82 -24.72
C MET A 49 -3.33 3.72 -24.54
N GLY A 50 -2.54 3.45 -25.59
CA GLY A 50 -1.47 2.46 -25.53
C GLY A 50 -0.41 2.81 -24.49
N ALA A 51 0.00 4.08 -24.42
CA ALA A 51 0.93 4.55 -23.41
C ALA A 51 0.38 4.39 -21.97
N ILE A 52 -0.88 4.74 -21.75
CA ILE A 52 -1.53 4.58 -20.44
C ILE A 52 -1.54 3.09 -20.03
N PHE A 53 -1.99 2.21 -20.90
CA PHE A 53 -2.09 0.78 -20.60
C PHE A 53 -0.71 0.10 -20.46
N ALA A 54 0.32 0.57 -21.16
CA ALA A 54 1.66 0.03 -21.04
C ALA A 54 2.40 0.55 -19.79
N LEU A 55 2.20 1.81 -19.41
CA LEU A 55 2.90 2.43 -18.30
C LEU A 55 2.26 2.17 -16.94
N ALA A 56 0.92 2.08 -16.88
CA ALA A 56 0.21 1.86 -15.62
C ALA A 56 0.70 0.63 -14.83
N PRO A 57 0.90 -0.55 -15.44
CA PRO A 57 1.45 -1.71 -14.76
C PRO A 57 2.84 -1.46 -14.16
N LEU A 58 3.69 -0.73 -14.87
CA LEU A 58 5.05 -0.42 -14.41
C LEU A 58 5.04 0.52 -13.20
N VAL A 59 4.17 1.52 -13.20
CA VAL A 59 3.98 2.44 -12.06
C VAL A 59 3.47 1.69 -10.84
N ILE A 60 2.45 0.84 -11.02
CA ILE A 60 1.89 0.02 -9.93
C ILE A 60 2.97 -0.90 -9.37
N LEU A 61 3.72 -1.60 -10.22
CA LEU A 61 4.79 -2.50 -9.81
C LEU A 61 5.89 -1.74 -9.04
N GLY A 62 6.31 -0.58 -9.56
CA GLY A 62 7.28 0.29 -8.90
C GLY A 62 6.81 0.72 -7.52
N PHE A 63 5.56 1.14 -7.40
CA PHE A 63 4.96 1.53 -6.12
C PHE A 63 4.91 0.36 -5.12
N VAL A 64 4.46 -0.83 -5.56
CA VAL A 64 4.37 -2.02 -4.71
C VAL A 64 5.77 -2.48 -4.25
N THR A 65 6.75 -2.50 -5.14
CA THR A 65 8.12 -2.91 -4.77
C THR A 65 8.76 -1.93 -3.80
N LEU A 66 8.57 -0.63 -4.02
CA LEU A 66 9.12 0.42 -3.15
C LEU A 66 8.47 0.40 -1.76
N SER A 67 7.15 0.20 -1.68
CA SER A 67 6.44 0.10 -0.40
C SER A 67 6.86 -1.13 0.40
N ASN A 68 7.02 -2.28 -0.27
CA ASN A 68 7.50 -3.51 0.36
C ASN A 68 8.95 -3.38 0.85
N ALA A 69 9.83 -2.73 0.05
CA ALA A 69 11.21 -2.47 0.43
C ALA A 69 11.30 -1.57 1.66
N ARG A 70 10.46 -0.53 1.75
CA ARG A 70 10.39 0.35 2.93
C ARG A 70 9.92 -0.39 4.17
N GLY A 71 8.90 -1.26 4.05
CA GLY A 71 8.43 -2.11 5.15
C GLY A 71 9.51 -3.07 5.65
N ALA A 72 10.22 -3.74 4.73
CA ALA A 72 11.31 -4.65 5.06
C ALA A 72 12.51 -3.92 5.69
N ALA A 73 12.85 -2.73 5.21
CA ALA A 73 13.90 -1.89 5.79
C ALA A 73 13.54 -1.47 7.21
N PHE A 74 12.28 -1.08 7.45
CA PHE A 74 11.79 -0.76 8.79
C PHE A 74 11.88 -1.97 9.73
N ALA A 75 11.45 -3.15 9.28
CA ALA A 75 11.51 -4.37 10.09
C ALA A 75 12.95 -4.77 10.48
N ARG A 76 13.93 -4.44 9.64
CA ARG A 76 15.36 -4.74 9.91
C ARG A 76 16.03 -3.67 10.77
N ALA A 77 15.74 -2.39 10.52
CA ALA A 77 16.39 -1.26 11.19
C ALA A 77 15.63 -0.76 12.42
N GLY A 78 14.41 -1.23 12.65
CA GLY A 78 13.59 -0.86 13.79
C GLY A 78 14.19 -1.35 15.10
N ILE A 79 14.14 -0.49 16.12
CA ILE A 79 14.58 -0.80 17.46
C ILE A 79 13.47 -1.58 18.16
N ASP A 80 13.83 -2.72 18.76
CA ASP A 80 12.88 -3.53 19.52
C ASP A 80 12.48 -2.81 20.82
N ALA A 81 11.18 -2.76 21.09
CA ALA A 81 10.60 -2.12 22.26
C ALA A 81 9.36 -2.90 22.73
N LYS A 82 8.96 -2.66 23.97
CA LYS A 82 7.67 -3.10 24.49
C LYS A 82 6.65 -1.99 24.34
N GLY A 83 5.48 -2.32 23.84
CA GLY A 83 4.34 -1.41 23.74
C GLY A 83 3.21 -1.88 24.65
N VAL A 84 2.80 -1.03 25.58
CA VAL A 84 1.62 -1.30 26.42
C VAL A 84 0.44 -0.51 25.86
N ILE A 85 -0.63 -1.19 25.47
CA ILE A 85 -1.85 -0.53 24.98
C ILE A 85 -2.54 0.15 26.16
N LEU A 86 -2.67 1.49 26.10
CA LEU A 86 -3.37 2.29 27.11
C LEU A 86 -4.86 2.45 26.77
N SER A 87 -5.17 2.72 25.51
CA SER A 87 -6.54 2.77 24.99
C SER A 87 -6.61 2.28 23.56
N ALA A 88 -7.78 1.81 23.15
CA ALA A 88 -8.12 1.42 21.80
C ALA A 88 -9.51 1.97 21.46
N GLU A 89 -9.57 2.90 20.53
CA GLU A 89 -10.80 3.59 20.16
C GLU A 89 -11.08 3.44 18.66
N GLN A 90 -12.31 3.12 18.31
CA GLN A 90 -12.71 3.05 16.92
C GLN A 90 -12.83 4.46 16.32
N THR A 91 -12.15 4.71 15.20
CA THR A 91 -12.15 6.05 14.55
C THR A 91 -13.40 6.33 13.72
N GLY A 92 -14.28 5.35 13.53
CA GLY A 92 -15.42 5.43 12.62
C GLY A 92 -15.07 5.23 11.14
N THR A 93 -13.79 5.07 10.82
CA THR A 93 -13.31 4.78 9.45
C THR A 93 -13.22 3.27 9.23
N TYR A 94 -13.66 2.81 8.06
CA TYR A 94 -13.54 1.42 7.63
C TYR A 94 -12.74 1.35 6.34
N VAL A 95 -11.87 0.35 6.24
CA VAL A 95 -11.10 0.04 5.03
C VAL A 95 -11.35 -1.43 4.68
N ASN A 96 -11.99 -1.69 3.55
CA ASN A 96 -12.41 -3.05 3.13
C ASN A 96 -13.18 -3.78 4.24
N ASP A 97 -14.20 -3.14 4.81
CA ASP A 97 -15.06 -3.64 5.90
C ASP A 97 -14.34 -3.92 7.23
N LEU A 98 -13.07 -3.55 7.33
CA LEU A 98 -12.29 -3.65 8.57
C LEU A 98 -12.23 -2.28 9.27
N PRO A 99 -12.49 -2.22 10.58
CA PRO A 99 -12.45 -0.97 11.32
C PRO A 99 -11.01 -0.47 11.49
N GLN A 100 -10.85 0.84 11.40
CA GLN A 100 -9.63 1.51 11.82
C GLN A 100 -9.74 1.84 13.32
N ILE A 101 -8.73 1.42 14.07
CA ILE A 101 -8.62 1.65 15.51
C ILE A 101 -7.46 2.61 15.77
N ALA A 102 -7.71 3.61 16.60
CA ALA A 102 -6.68 4.48 17.17
C ALA A 102 -6.23 3.87 18.51
N PHE A 103 -4.98 3.48 18.57
CA PHE A 103 -4.34 2.95 19.78
C PHE A 103 -3.50 4.04 20.41
N ARG A 104 -3.63 4.24 21.72
CA ARG A 104 -2.64 4.95 22.53
C ARG A 104 -1.75 3.92 23.16
N ILE A 105 -0.46 3.96 22.86
CA ILE A 105 0.51 2.94 23.25
C ILE A 105 1.62 3.62 24.03
N ARG A 106 1.90 3.13 25.24
CA ARG A 106 3.11 3.49 25.98
C ARG A 106 4.25 2.62 25.46
N VAL A 107 5.27 3.27 24.95
CA VAL A 107 6.48 2.63 24.43
C VAL A 107 7.54 2.60 25.51
N GLU A 108 8.03 1.41 25.83
CA GLU A 108 9.08 1.18 26.82
C GLU A 108 10.31 0.66 26.08
N ARG A 109 11.38 1.44 26.14
CA ARG A 109 12.68 1.12 25.57
C ARG A 109 13.74 1.19 26.67
N SER A 110 14.82 0.39 26.51
CA SER A 110 15.91 0.36 27.48
C SER A 110 16.81 1.60 27.46
N ASP A 111 16.79 2.36 26.37
CA ASP A 111 17.71 3.47 26.11
C ASP A 111 17.10 4.87 26.36
N GLN A 112 15.81 4.94 26.72
CA GLN A 112 15.13 6.21 27.00
C GLN A 112 13.93 6.04 27.94
N PRO A 113 13.45 7.12 28.59
CA PRO A 113 12.23 7.07 29.39
C PRO A 113 11.01 6.64 28.57
N PRO A 114 10.02 5.99 29.21
CA PRO A 114 8.77 5.63 28.54
C PRO A 114 8.04 6.87 27.98
N TYR A 115 7.45 6.74 26.82
CA TYR A 115 6.66 7.78 26.16
C TYR A 115 5.41 7.22 25.51
N GLU A 116 4.45 8.06 25.17
CA GLU A 116 3.18 7.67 24.57
C GLU A 116 3.15 8.03 23.09
N VAL A 117 2.57 7.12 22.29
CA VAL A 117 2.38 7.29 20.85
C VAL A 117 0.95 6.95 20.48
N GLU A 118 0.33 7.77 19.64
CA GLU A 118 -0.90 7.41 18.96
C GLU A 118 -0.57 6.67 17.65
N HIS A 119 -1.16 5.48 17.50
CA HIS A 119 -0.98 4.67 16.30
C HIS A 119 -2.34 4.25 15.76
N ARG A 120 -2.59 4.48 14.47
CA ARG A 120 -3.83 4.08 13.81
C ARG A 120 -3.56 2.88 12.93
N ALA A 121 -4.31 1.81 13.15
CA ALA A 121 -4.20 0.60 12.36
C ALA A 121 -5.57 0.08 11.95
N VAL A 122 -5.64 -0.52 10.77
CA VAL A 122 -6.81 -1.29 10.33
C VAL A 122 -6.65 -2.70 10.87
N VAL A 123 -7.60 -3.14 11.68
CA VAL A 123 -7.50 -4.40 12.44
C VAL A 123 -8.62 -5.33 12.06
N SER A 124 -8.31 -6.63 11.98
CA SER A 124 -9.36 -7.64 11.82
C SER A 124 -10.19 -7.76 13.11
N LEU A 125 -11.47 -8.15 12.97
CA LEU A 125 -12.34 -8.37 14.12
C LEU A 125 -11.76 -9.39 15.10
N MET A 126 -11.04 -10.39 14.62
CA MET A 126 -10.37 -11.39 15.45
C MET A 126 -9.20 -10.79 16.25
N SER A 127 -8.46 -9.86 15.65
CA SER A 127 -7.30 -9.22 16.31
C SER A 127 -7.73 -8.20 17.37
N ILE A 128 -8.94 -7.63 17.28
CA ILE A 128 -9.46 -6.69 18.29
C ILE A 128 -9.52 -7.34 19.67
N ALA A 129 -9.87 -8.61 19.75
CA ALA A 129 -9.96 -9.34 21.02
C ALA A 129 -8.59 -9.46 21.73
N THR A 130 -7.49 -9.46 20.97
CA THR A 130 -6.13 -9.57 21.51
C THR A 130 -5.45 -8.22 21.74
N LEU A 131 -6.00 -7.14 21.18
CA LEU A 131 -5.43 -5.79 21.25
C LEU A 131 -6.22 -4.93 22.27
N GLN A 132 -6.41 -5.46 23.47
CA GLN A 132 -7.13 -4.78 24.55
C GLN A 132 -6.21 -3.87 25.38
N PRO A 133 -6.75 -2.83 26.03
CA PRO A 133 -6.01 -2.03 27.00
C PRO A 133 -5.36 -2.93 28.07
N GLY A 134 -4.09 -2.64 28.37
CA GLY A 134 -3.25 -3.45 29.27
C GLY A 134 -2.43 -4.53 28.56
N THR A 135 -2.70 -4.84 27.30
CA THR A 135 -1.89 -5.82 26.54
C THR A 135 -0.49 -5.28 26.28
N VAL A 136 0.51 -6.11 26.50
CA VAL A 136 1.92 -5.83 26.19
C VAL A 136 2.26 -6.49 24.88
N LEU A 137 2.79 -5.72 23.93
CA LEU A 137 3.19 -6.18 22.60
C LEU A 137 4.68 -5.96 22.37
N ASP A 138 5.29 -6.86 21.62
CA ASP A 138 6.61 -6.61 21.03
C ASP A 138 6.44 -5.74 19.80
N ILE A 139 6.99 -4.53 19.83
CA ILE A 139 6.86 -3.56 18.75
C ILE A 139 8.25 -3.17 18.23
N LYS A 140 8.26 -2.67 16.99
CA LYS A 140 9.45 -2.02 16.44
C LYS A 140 9.23 -0.54 16.30
N VAL A 141 10.24 0.24 16.72
CA VAL A 141 10.24 1.70 16.67
C VAL A 141 11.25 2.17 15.63
N SER A 142 10.88 3.17 14.83
CA SER A 142 11.82 3.76 13.88
C SER A 142 12.96 4.48 14.62
N PRO A 143 14.23 4.23 14.25
CA PRO A 143 15.35 4.97 14.82
C PRO A 143 15.33 6.46 14.47
N GLN A 144 14.69 6.84 13.37
CA GLN A 144 14.62 8.21 12.88
C GLN A 144 13.39 8.98 13.39
N ASN A 145 12.33 8.25 13.78
CA ASN A 145 11.07 8.86 14.25
C ASN A 145 10.44 7.97 15.33
N PRO A 146 10.57 8.35 16.61
CA PRO A 146 10.04 7.55 17.72
C PRO A 146 8.52 7.41 17.72
N ASN A 147 7.79 8.30 17.03
CA ASN A 147 6.34 8.19 16.89
C ASN A 147 5.91 7.18 15.82
N LYS A 148 6.84 6.70 15.01
CA LYS A 148 6.56 5.68 13.99
C LYS A 148 6.87 4.31 14.53
N ILE A 149 5.82 3.54 14.83
CA ILE A 149 5.89 2.18 15.35
C ILE A 149 5.30 1.19 14.36
N GLN A 150 5.72 -0.05 14.47
CA GLN A 150 5.14 -1.20 13.77
C GLN A 150 4.69 -2.23 14.79
N LEU A 151 3.40 -2.59 14.71
CA LEU A 151 2.82 -3.69 15.47
C LEU A 151 3.18 -5.04 14.83
N PRO A 152 3.18 -6.14 15.59
CA PRO A 152 3.52 -7.47 15.12
C PRO A 152 2.57 -8.02 14.05
#